data_d11996973342ce9e23fe7dcdf99672b2
#
_entry.id   d11996973342ce9e23fe7dcdf99672b2
#
_cell.length_a   1.000
_cell.length_b   1.000
_cell.length_c   1.000
_cell.angle_alpha   90.00
_cell.angle_beta   90.00
_cell.angle_gamma   90.00
#
_symmetry.space_group_name_H-M   'P 1'
#
loop_
_entity.id
_entity.type
_entity.pdbx_description
1 polymer ?
#
loop_
_entity_poly.entity_id
_entity_poly.type
_entity_poly.pdbx_seq_one_letter_code
_entity_poly.pdbx_strand_id
1 'polypeptide(L)'
;PGYVGIPFPDTEVRIANPDNLDETQPDGTEGEVLARGPQIFKGYLNNEEATEAAFHGEWFRTGDMGVMEEDGFIRLVSRIKEIIITGGFNVYPGEVEEILREHPSIDDVAVVGRPREDGSEDVVACLDLADGTALDPEGLKEYCRERLTRYKVPRTFYHFEELAKDQMGKIRRREVQADLIRRLEAEKD
;
A
#
# COMPACT_ATOMS: atom_id res chain seq x y z
N PRO A 1 -4.43 -14.35 1.46
CA PRO A 1 -3.52 -13.57 0.63
C PRO A 1 -2.50 -12.82 1.49
N GLY A 2 -1.32 -12.47 0.93
CA GLY A 2 -0.30 -11.67 1.61
C GLY A 2 0.71 -12.43 2.46
N TYR A 3 0.55 -13.73 2.72
CA TYR A 3 1.54 -14.52 3.44
C TYR A 3 2.78 -14.77 2.58
N VAL A 4 3.96 -14.50 3.16
CA VAL A 4 5.26 -14.74 2.52
C VAL A 4 6.01 -15.92 3.15
N GLY A 5 5.44 -16.56 4.17
CA GLY A 5 6.00 -17.72 4.85
C GLY A 5 6.76 -17.37 6.12
N ILE A 6 7.72 -18.21 6.47
CA ILE A 6 8.61 -18.08 7.63
C ILE A 6 10.01 -17.69 7.17
N PRO A 7 10.85 -17.06 8.02
CA PRO A 7 12.24 -16.72 7.68
C PRO A 7 13.06 -17.97 7.32
N PHE A 8 14.01 -17.79 6.39
CA PHE A 8 15.01 -18.82 6.11
C PHE A 8 15.91 -19.10 7.33
N PRO A 9 16.55 -20.30 7.41
CA PRO A 9 17.62 -20.51 8.37
C PRO A 9 18.67 -19.40 8.31
N ASP A 10 19.20 -19.01 9.46
CA ASP A 10 20.17 -17.91 9.65
C ASP A 10 19.64 -16.52 9.26
N THR A 11 18.33 -16.38 9.04
CA THR A 11 17.66 -15.10 8.80
C THR A 11 16.77 -14.78 10.00
N GLU A 12 16.97 -13.60 10.54
CA GLU A 12 16.08 -13.06 11.56
C GLU A 12 15.15 -12.04 10.92
N VAL A 13 13.87 -12.10 11.27
CA VAL A 13 12.86 -11.11 10.90
C VAL A 13 12.13 -10.67 12.15
N ARG A 14 11.88 -9.38 12.26
CA ARG A 14 11.01 -8.84 13.31
C ARG A 14 10.07 -7.78 12.74
N ILE A 15 8.95 -7.62 13.40
CA ILE A 15 8.02 -6.52 13.13
C ILE A 15 8.33 -5.41 14.14
N ALA A 16 8.78 -4.27 13.64
CA ALA A 16 9.17 -3.14 14.47
C ALA A 16 8.06 -2.08 14.54
N ASN A 17 7.97 -1.39 15.68
CA ASN A 17 7.13 -0.22 15.79
C ASN A 17 7.60 0.86 14.80
N PRO A 18 6.77 1.35 13.86
CA PRO A 18 7.20 2.35 12.87
C PRO A 18 7.67 3.68 13.48
N ASP A 19 7.18 4.03 14.67
CA ASP A 19 7.56 5.25 15.38
C ASP A 19 8.83 5.07 16.22
N ASN A 20 9.20 3.82 16.54
CA ASN A 20 10.39 3.47 17.29
C ASN A 20 10.92 2.12 16.84
N LEU A 21 11.83 2.10 15.88
CA LEU A 21 12.36 0.88 15.28
C LEU A 21 13.14 -0.02 16.25
N ASP A 22 13.51 0.43 17.43
CA ASP A 22 14.13 -0.40 18.46
C ASP A 22 13.12 -1.29 19.19
N GLU A 23 11.84 -0.96 19.12
CA GLU A 23 10.74 -1.70 19.74
C GLU A 23 10.17 -2.73 18.79
N THR A 24 10.12 -4.00 19.24
CA THR A 24 9.46 -5.08 18.49
C THR A 24 7.98 -5.13 18.84
N GLN A 25 7.14 -5.17 17.83
CA GLN A 25 5.70 -5.34 18.00
C GLN A 25 5.37 -6.76 18.50
N PRO A 26 4.33 -6.91 19.33
CA PRO A 26 3.77 -8.23 19.66
C PRO A 26 3.23 -8.94 18.41
N ASP A 27 3.20 -10.28 18.48
CA ASP A 27 2.57 -11.10 17.44
C ASP A 27 1.12 -10.64 17.19
N GLY A 28 0.69 -10.67 15.94
CA GLY A 28 -0.61 -10.17 15.52
C GLY A 28 -0.70 -8.64 15.37
N THR A 29 0.36 -7.89 15.70
CA THR A 29 0.39 -6.42 15.60
C THR A 29 1.15 -5.97 14.36
N GLU A 30 0.62 -4.95 13.67
CA GLU A 30 1.25 -4.38 12.49
C GLU A 30 2.48 -3.53 12.83
N GLY A 31 3.50 -3.61 11.96
CA GLY A 31 4.70 -2.80 12.06
C GLY A 31 5.58 -2.92 10.81
N GLU A 32 6.72 -2.22 10.82
CA GLU A 32 7.70 -2.33 9.73
C GLU A 32 8.43 -3.67 9.81
N VAL A 33 8.49 -4.38 8.69
CA VAL A 33 9.24 -5.63 8.58
C VAL A 33 10.72 -5.32 8.46
N LEU A 34 11.49 -5.73 9.46
CA LEU A 34 12.95 -5.63 9.48
C LEU A 34 13.56 -7.02 9.33
N ALA A 35 14.63 -7.12 8.53
CA ALA A 35 15.32 -8.37 8.27
C ALA A 35 16.83 -8.26 8.55
N ARG A 36 17.43 -9.34 9.10
CA ARG A 36 18.85 -9.46 9.33
C ARG A 36 19.31 -10.86 8.96
N GLY A 37 20.46 -10.98 8.29
CA GLY A 37 21.00 -12.29 7.92
C GLY A 37 22.09 -12.20 6.86
N PRO A 38 22.77 -13.33 6.56
CA PRO A 38 23.90 -13.36 5.65
C PRO A 38 23.56 -13.03 4.20
N GLN A 39 22.29 -13.17 3.78
CA GLN A 39 21.80 -12.85 2.44
C GLN A 39 21.42 -11.38 2.27
N ILE A 40 21.39 -10.59 3.36
CA ILE A 40 21.11 -9.16 3.26
C ILE A 40 22.30 -8.47 2.60
N PHE A 41 22.03 -7.64 1.60
CA PHE A 41 23.08 -6.88 0.92
C PHE A 41 23.75 -5.87 1.86
N LYS A 42 24.98 -5.46 1.53
CA LYS A 42 25.78 -4.59 2.41
C LYS A 42 25.49 -3.10 2.22
N GLY A 43 24.80 -2.74 1.16
CA GLY A 43 24.47 -1.36 0.83
C GLY A 43 24.36 -1.11 -0.67
N TYR A 44 23.96 0.10 -1.04
CA TYR A 44 23.86 0.55 -2.43
C TYR A 44 25.21 1.04 -2.93
N LEU A 45 25.62 0.57 -4.11
CA LEU A 45 26.91 0.94 -4.70
C LEU A 45 27.01 2.45 -4.92
N ASN A 46 28.06 3.07 -4.36
CA ASN A 46 28.33 4.51 -4.43
C ASN A 46 27.17 5.40 -3.97
N ASN A 47 26.35 4.92 -3.02
CA ASN A 47 25.24 5.69 -2.47
C ASN A 47 25.13 5.43 -0.95
N GLU A 48 25.96 6.13 -0.19
CA GLU A 48 26.02 6.02 1.27
C GLU A 48 24.71 6.48 1.92
N GLU A 49 24.14 7.59 1.48
CA GLU A 49 22.90 8.13 2.00
C GLU A 49 21.73 7.13 1.87
N ALA A 50 21.57 6.52 0.69
CA ALA A 50 20.57 5.48 0.49
C ALA A 50 20.84 4.22 1.33
N THR A 51 22.12 3.92 1.56
CA THR A 51 22.52 2.77 2.41
C THR A 51 22.14 3.05 3.87
N GLU A 52 22.50 4.20 4.41
CA GLU A 52 22.15 4.59 5.78
C GLU A 52 20.62 4.60 5.99
N ALA A 53 19.86 5.14 5.01
CA ALA A 53 18.41 5.15 5.07
C ALA A 53 17.77 3.75 5.00
N ALA A 54 18.48 2.77 4.40
CA ALA A 54 17.98 1.41 4.24
C ALA A 54 18.22 0.52 5.46
N PHE A 55 18.99 0.98 6.44
CA PHE A 55 19.31 0.18 7.63
C PHE A 55 18.95 0.92 8.93
N HIS A 56 18.61 0.14 9.94
CA HIS A 56 18.54 0.57 11.34
C HIS A 56 19.47 -0.36 12.15
N GLY A 57 20.67 0.12 12.46
CA GLY A 57 21.74 -0.72 12.98
C GLY A 57 22.10 -1.85 12.01
N GLU A 58 21.96 -3.10 12.45
CA GLU A 58 22.20 -4.29 11.60
C GLU A 58 20.94 -4.76 10.84
N TRP A 59 19.81 -4.10 11.04
CA TRP A 59 18.52 -4.48 10.46
C TRP A 59 18.27 -3.76 9.15
N PHE A 60 18.06 -4.52 8.09
CA PHE A 60 17.58 -3.99 6.82
C PHE A 60 16.09 -3.63 6.94
N ARG A 61 15.76 -2.41 6.59
CA ARG A 61 14.40 -1.89 6.49
C ARG A 61 13.81 -2.30 5.15
N THR A 62 12.86 -3.23 5.14
CA THR A 62 12.25 -3.69 3.88
C THR A 62 11.35 -2.63 3.23
N GLY A 63 10.87 -1.69 4.03
CA GLY A 63 9.87 -0.70 3.63
C GLY A 63 8.48 -1.30 3.46
N ASP A 64 8.28 -2.53 3.92
CA ASP A 64 6.98 -3.21 3.97
C ASP A 64 6.41 -3.15 5.38
N MET A 65 5.11 -2.92 5.49
CA MET A 65 4.33 -3.18 6.69
C MET A 65 3.89 -4.63 6.70
N GLY A 66 3.98 -5.26 7.85
CA GLY A 66 3.58 -6.66 8.01
C GLY A 66 3.20 -7.00 9.44
N VAL A 67 2.78 -8.24 9.60
CA VAL A 67 2.38 -8.85 10.88
C VAL A 67 3.13 -10.17 11.00
N MET A 68 3.67 -10.46 12.18
CA MET A 68 4.13 -11.78 12.57
C MET A 68 2.97 -12.49 13.28
N GLU A 69 2.57 -13.64 12.76
CA GLU A 69 1.56 -14.46 13.39
C GLU A 69 2.19 -15.32 14.50
N GLU A 70 1.39 -15.84 15.44
CA GLU A 70 1.87 -16.64 16.57
C GLU A 70 2.65 -17.91 16.15
N ASP A 71 2.39 -18.44 14.95
CA ASP A 71 3.10 -19.58 14.37
C ASP A 71 4.37 -19.20 13.58
N GLY A 72 4.74 -17.91 13.60
CA GLY A 72 5.93 -17.37 12.94
C GLY A 72 5.77 -17.07 11.45
N PHE A 73 4.57 -17.26 10.89
CA PHE A 73 4.28 -16.84 9.52
C PHE A 73 4.20 -15.32 9.43
N ILE A 74 4.76 -14.77 8.36
CA ILE A 74 4.74 -13.34 8.09
C ILE A 74 3.71 -13.04 7.01
N ARG A 75 2.82 -12.10 7.31
CA ARG A 75 1.85 -11.56 6.37
C ARG A 75 2.20 -10.10 6.06
N LEU A 76 2.38 -9.77 4.78
CA LEU A 76 2.56 -8.40 4.33
C LEU A 76 1.21 -7.69 4.21
N VAL A 77 1.16 -6.45 4.65
CA VAL A 77 -0.04 -5.60 4.66
C VAL A 77 0.04 -4.55 3.55
N SER A 78 1.14 -3.82 3.47
CA SER A 78 1.32 -2.74 2.49
C SER A 78 2.80 -2.34 2.37
N ARG A 79 3.10 -1.48 1.39
CA ARG A 79 4.33 -0.68 1.39
C ARG A 79 4.16 0.57 2.25
N ILE A 80 5.13 0.90 3.09
CA ILE A 80 5.09 2.11 3.92
C ILE A 80 4.84 3.36 3.06
N LYS A 81 5.50 3.45 1.91
CA LYS A 81 5.40 4.58 0.98
C LYS A 81 4.07 4.64 0.20
N GLU A 82 3.21 3.64 0.33
CA GLU A 82 1.89 3.56 -0.32
C GLU A 82 0.74 3.73 0.67
N ILE A 83 1.03 3.82 1.97
CA ILE A 83 0.02 4.06 3.00
C ILE A 83 -0.60 5.44 2.76
N ILE A 84 -1.93 5.49 2.74
CA ILE A 84 -2.68 6.74 2.60
C ILE A 84 -3.02 7.25 4.01
N ILE A 85 -2.59 8.47 4.33
CA ILE A 85 -2.82 9.07 5.64
C ILE A 85 -4.02 10.02 5.55
N THR A 86 -5.16 9.58 6.03
CA THR A 86 -6.40 10.35 6.00
C THR A 86 -6.97 10.58 7.40
N GLY A 87 -7.12 11.83 7.81
CA GLY A 87 -7.67 12.20 9.12
C GLY A 87 -6.94 11.56 10.31
N GLY A 88 -5.63 11.32 10.19
CA GLY A 88 -4.81 10.68 11.23
C GLY A 88 -4.88 9.14 11.24
N PHE A 89 -5.56 8.54 10.27
CA PHE A 89 -5.66 7.09 10.12
C PHE A 89 -4.83 6.59 8.94
N ASN A 90 -4.21 5.44 9.11
CA ASN A 90 -3.54 4.71 8.03
C ASN A 90 -4.57 3.90 7.24
N VAL A 91 -4.60 4.10 5.92
CA VAL A 91 -5.38 3.30 4.99
C VAL A 91 -4.42 2.55 4.07
N TYR A 92 -4.56 1.23 4.05
CA TYR A 92 -3.76 0.36 3.21
C TYR A 92 -4.49 0.15 1.87
N PRO A 93 -3.91 0.60 0.74
CA PRO A 93 -4.55 0.51 -0.57
C PRO A 93 -5.04 -0.88 -0.92
N GLY A 94 -4.23 -1.90 -0.62
CA GLY A 94 -4.53 -3.30 -0.94
C GLY A 94 -5.83 -3.81 -0.32
N GLU A 95 -6.16 -3.39 0.91
CA GLU A 95 -7.39 -3.79 1.59
C GLU A 95 -8.64 -3.22 0.88
N VAL A 96 -8.58 -1.97 0.46
CA VAL A 96 -9.68 -1.33 -0.26
C VAL A 96 -9.82 -1.89 -1.68
N GLU A 97 -8.68 -2.15 -2.34
CA GLU A 97 -8.64 -2.76 -3.67
C GLU A 97 -9.21 -4.19 -3.68
N GLU A 98 -8.94 -4.99 -2.63
CA GLU A 98 -9.49 -6.35 -2.50
C GLU A 98 -11.02 -6.32 -2.50
N ILE A 99 -11.62 -5.44 -1.73
CA ILE A 99 -13.08 -5.25 -1.69
C ILE A 99 -13.62 -4.76 -3.04
N LEU A 100 -12.96 -3.80 -3.68
CA LEU A 100 -13.43 -3.26 -4.96
C LEU A 100 -13.32 -4.27 -6.11
N ARG A 101 -12.30 -5.15 -6.12
CA ARG A 101 -12.16 -6.22 -7.13
C ARG A 101 -13.28 -7.26 -7.09
N GLU A 102 -13.98 -7.40 -5.97
CA GLU A 102 -15.14 -8.29 -5.87
C GLU A 102 -16.38 -7.72 -6.57
N HIS A 103 -16.37 -6.42 -6.93
CA HIS A 103 -17.51 -5.78 -7.57
C HIS A 103 -17.57 -6.11 -9.06
N PRO A 104 -18.73 -6.58 -9.60
CA PRO A 104 -18.81 -7.11 -10.97
C PRO A 104 -18.58 -6.08 -12.08
N SER A 105 -18.64 -4.79 -11.78
CA SER A 105 -18.35 -3.71 -12.75
C SER A 105 -16.88 -3.31 -12.83
N ILE A 106 -15.98 -3.96 -12.07
CA ILE A 106 -14.57 -3.58 -11.96
C ILE A 106 -13.71 -4.71 -12.47
N ASP A 107 -12.92 -4.46 -13.51
CA ASP A 107 -11.91 -5.39 -14.02
C ASP A 107 -10.59 -5.23 -13.24
N ASP A 108 -10.18 -3.99 -12.97
CA ASP A 108 -8.99 -3.74 -12.15
C ASP A 108 -9.11 -2.41 -11.38
N VAL A 109 -8.31 -2.28 -10.31
CA VAL A 109 -8.39 -1.10 -9.43
C VAL A 109 -7.04 -0.76 -8.82
N ALA A 110 -6.74 0.53 -8.76
CA ALA A 110 -5.68 1.09 -7.94
C ALA A 110 -6.28 2.10 -6.95
N VAL A 111 -5.97 1.93 -5.68
CA VAL A 111 -6.33 2.89 -4.64
C VAL A 111 -5.10 3.71 -4.29
N VAL A 112 -5.25 5.04 -4.35
CA VAL A 112 -4.16 6.00 -4.16
C VAL A 112 -4.57 7.15 -3.26
N GLY A 113 -3.59 7.78 -2.61
CA GLY A 113 -3.78 9.03 -1.87
C GLY A 113 -3.81 10.23 -2.81
N ARG A 114 -4.81 11.11 -2.67
CA ARG A 114 -4.78 12.43 -3.29
C ARG A 114 -4.41 13.46 -2.23
N PRO A 115 -3.25 14.13 -2.36
CA PRO A 115 -2.83 15.14 -1.39
C PRO A 115 -3.85 16.27 -1.24
N ARG A 116 -4.00 16.77 -0.01
CA ARG A 116 -4.82 17.92 0.36
C ARG A 116 -3.95 19.05 0.88
N GLU A 117 -4.50 20.26 0.91
CA GLU A 117 -3.82 21.45 1.41
C GLU A 117 -3.44 21.37 2.90
N ASP A 118 -4.19 20.59 3.68
CA ASP A 118 -3.94 20.38 5.11
C ASP A 118 -2.87 19.31 5.41
N GLY A 119 -2.21 18.78 4.39
CA GLY A 119 -1.18 17.75 4.50
C GLY A 119 -1.72 16.33 4.69
N SER A 120 -3.05 16.16 4.77
CA SER A 120 -3.71 14.84 4.73
C SER A 120 -3.93 14.38 3.30
N GLU A 121 -4.46 13.17 3.14
CA GLU A 121 -4.81 12.64 1.84
C GLU A 121 -6.28 12.20 1.78
N ASP A 122 -6.90 12.33 0.60
CA ASP A 122 -8.15 11.66 0.30
C ASP A 122 -7.87 10.27 -0.26
N VAL A 123 -8.61 9.26 0.20
CA VAL A 123 -8.60 7.93 -0.42
C VAL A 123 -9.36 8.01 -1.74
N VAL A 124 -8.72 7.64 -2.83
CA VAL A 124 -9.26 7.71 -4.19
C VAL A 124 -9.10 6.36 -4.88
N ALA A 125 -10.16 5.90 -5.55
CA ALA A 125 -10.12 4.69 -6.38
C ALA A 125 -10.04 5.05 -7.87
N CYS A 126 -9.01 4.57 -8.54
CA CYS A 126 -8.84 4.61 -9.98
C CYS A 126 -9.22 3.24 -10.54
N LEU A 127 -10.22 3.19 -11.42
CA LEU A 127 -10.90 1.97 -11.83
C LEU A 127 -10.75 1.74 -13.32
N ASP A 128 -10.37 0.53 -13.68
CA ASP A 128 -10.63 -0.05 -14.99
C ASP A 128 -11.97 -0.79 -14.90
N LEU A 129 -12.92 -0.42 -15.73
CA LEU A 129 -14.29 -0.92 -15.66
C LEU A 129 -14.51 -2.05 -16.65
N ALA A 130 -15.31 -3.03 -16.25
CA ALA A 130 -15.73 -4.11 -17.12
C ALA A 130 -16.45 -3.58 -18.37
N ASP A 131 -16.25 -4.27 -19.50
CA ASP A 131 -16.82 -3.89 -20.79
C ASP A 131 -18.32 -3.61 -20.73
N GLY A 132 -18.73 -2.48 -21.28
CA GLY A 132 -20.14 -2.06 -21.34
C GLY A 132 -20.72 -1.57 -20.02
N THR A 133 -19.90 -1.40 -18.98
CA THR A 133 -20.33 -0.79 -17.71
C THR A 133 -20.03 0.70 -17.68
N ALA A 134 -20.86 1.45 -16.93
CA ALA A 134 -20.61 2.87 -16.67
C ALA A 134 -20.18 3.06 -15.22
N LEU A 135 -19.37 4.08 -14.97
CA LEU A 135 -18.97 4.46 -13.62
C LEU A 135 -20.20 4.90 -12.81
N ASP A 136 -20.47 4.21 -11.71
CA ASP A 136 -21.47 4.56 -10.70
C ASP A 136 -20.80 4.87 -9.35
N PRO A 137 -20.35 6.12 -9.11
CA PRO A 137 -19.64 6.48 -7.90
C PRO A 137 -20.46 6.29 -6.61
N GLU A 138 -21.77 6.52 -6.65
CA GLU A 138 -22.62 6.40 -5.45
C GLU A 138 -22.89 4.92 -5.11
N GLY A 139 -23.15 4.09 -6.11
CA GLY A 139 -23.30 2.65 -5.91
C GLY A 139 -22.01 2.00 -5.37
N LEU A 140 -20.86 2.35 -5.95
CA LEU A 140 -19.56 1.87 -5.48
C LEU A 140 -19.24 2.35 -4.05
N LYS A 141 -19.61 3.57 -3.72
CA LYS A 141 -19.41 4.12 -2.38
C LYS A 141 -20.27 3.41 -1.34
N GLU A 142 -21.51 3.09 -1.67
CA GLU A 142 -22.38 2.31 -0.80
C GLU A 142 -21.87 0.89 -0.63
N TYR A 143 -21.42 0.23 -1.71
CA TYR A 143 -20.78 -1.07 -1.69
C TYR A 143 -19.58 -1.11 -0.73
N CYS A 144 -18.73 -0.07 -0.78
CA CYS A 144 -17.59 0.06 0.13
C CYS A 144 -18.02 0.31 1.59
N ARG A 145 -19.07 1.12 1.82
CA ARG A 145 -19.56 1.43 3.18
C ARG A 145 -20.07 0.22 3.94
N GLU A 146 -20.63 -0.74 3.24
CA GLU A 146 -21.11 -1.99 3.84
C GLU A 146 -19.97 -2.92 4.29
N ARG A 147 -18.75 -2.74 3.73
CA ARG A 147 -17.62 -3.68 3.87
C ARG A 147 -16.38 -3.09 4.52
N LEU A 148 -16.26 -1.77 4.53
CA LEU A 148 -15.11 -1.04 5.04
C LEU A 148 -15.48 -0.07 6.15
N THR A 149 -14.56 0.19 7.06
CA THR A 149 -14.68 1.28 8.02
C THR A 149 -14.72 2.63 7.29
N ARG A 150 -15.45 3.59 7.84
CA ARG A 150 -15.80 4.86 7.20
C ARG A 150 -14.60 5.61 6.60
N TYR A 151 -13.46 5.63 7.30
CA TYR A 151 -12.27 6.37 6.84
C TYR A 151 -11.52 5.67 5.69
N LYS A 152 -11.77 4.37 5.45
CA LYS A 152 -11.21 3.58 4.35
C LYS A 152 -12.01 3.71 3.05
N VAL A 153 -13.27 4.15 3.14
CA VAL A 153 -14.15 4.30 1.96
C VAL A 153 -13.61 5.37 1.02
N PRO A 154 -13.37 5.05 -0.27
CA PRO A 154 -12.91 6.04 -1.23
C PRO A 154 -13.84 7.25 -1.31
N ARG A 155 -13.25 8.43 -1.32
CA ARG A 155 -13.99 9.70 -1.41
C ARG A 155 -14.50 9.96 -2.81
N THR A 156 -13.66 9.60 -3.80
CA THR A 156 -13.93 9.76 -5.23
C THR A 156 -13.46 8.53 -6.00
N PHE A 157 -14.12 8.30 -7.13
CA PHE A 157 -13.86 7.21 -8.06
C PHE A 157 -13.61 7.82 -9.44
N TYR A 158 -12.55 7.36 -10.11
CA TYR A 158 -12.19 7.82 -11.44
C TYR A 158 -12.04 6.62 -12.38
N HIS A 159 -12.64 6.74 -13.57
CA HIS A 159 -12.44 5.76 -14.63
C HIS A 159 -11.13 6.00 -15.36
N PHE A 160 -10.38 4.94 -15.58
CA PHE A 160 -9.18 4.87 -16.40
C PHE A 160 -9.40 3.80 -17.47
N GLU A 161 -9.10 4.10 -18.73
CA GLU A 161 -9.15 3.11 -19.81
C GLU A 161 -8.11 2.01 -19.60
N GLU A 162 -6.99 2.35 -18.97
CA GLU A 162 -5.92 1.43 -18.61
C GLU A 162 -5.17 1.98 -17.38
N LEU A 163 -4.94 1.12 -16.39
CA LEU A 163 -4.10 1.42 -15.23
C LEU A 163 -2.64 1.09 -15.54
N ALA A 164 -1.72 1.95 -15.11
CA ALA A 164 -0.28 1.72 -15.29
C ALA A 164 0.16 0.42 -14.60
N LYS A 165 0.75 -0.50 -15.38
CA LYS A 165 1.23 -1.81 -14.93
C LYS A 165 2.71 -2.00 -15.27
N ASP A 166 3.39 -2.85 -14.51
CA ASP A 166 4.74 -3.30 -14.84
C ASP A 166 4.70 -4.43 -15.90
N GLN A 167 5.88 -4.91 -16.30
CA GLN A 167 6.01 -6.00 -17.29
C GLN A 167 5.41 -7.33 -16.82
N MET A 168 5.13 -7.48 -15.53
CA MET A 168 4.51 -8.65 -14.92
C MET A 168 3.00 -8.47 -14.71
N GLY A 169 2.43 -7.34 -15.15
CA GLY A 169 1.01 -7.01 -14.99
C GLY A 169 0.63 -6.45 -13.61
N LYS A 170 1.62 -6.17 -12.75
CA LYS A 170 1.36 -5.58 -11.42
C LYS A 170 1.14 -4.08 -11.55
N ILE A 171 0.08 -3.57 -10.91
CA ILE A 171 -0.25 -2.14 -10.89
C ILE A 171 0.87 -1.34 -10.21
N ARG A 172 1.26 -0.24 -10.87
CA ARG A 172 2.25 0.74 -10.42
C ARG A 172 1.54 1.93 -9.81
N ARG A 173 1.08 1.80 -8.56
CA ARG A 173 0.24 2.82 -7.88
C ARG A 173 0.79 4.23 -7.95
N ARG A 174 2.11 4.42 -7.87
CA ARG A 174 2.74 5.74 -7.97
C ARG A 174 2.54 6.39 -9.35
N GLU A 175 2.57 5.59 -10.41
CA GLU A 175 2.32 6.09 -11.76
C GLU A 175 0.84 6.43 -11.93
N VAL A 176 -0.06 5.56 -11.44
CA VAL A 176 -1.51 5.85 -11.43
C VAL A 176 -1.82 7.12 -10.64
N GLN A 177 -1.19 7.32 -9.47
CA GLN A 177 -1.35 8.55 -8.69
C GLN A 177 -0.86 9.78 -9.45
N ALA A 178 0.30 9.70 -10.08
CA ALA A 178 0.84 10.81 -10.88
C ALA A 178 -0.05 11.14 -12.08
N ASP A 179 -0.63 10.12 -12.74
CA ASP A 179 -1.56 10.29 -13.85
C ASP A 179 -2.87 10.95 -13.39
N LEU A 180 -3.40 10.51 -12.24
CA LEU A 180 -4.58 11.13 -11.64
C LEU A 180 -4.34 12.62 -11.35
N ILE A 181 -3.23 12.95 -10.70
CA ILE A 181 -2.90 14.35 -10.35
C ILE A 181 -2.81 15.20 -11.61
N ARG A 182 -2.13 14.72 -12.65
CA ARG A 182 -2.03 15.43 -13.95
C ARG A 182 -3.40 15.70 -14.60
N ARG A 183 -4.31 14.71 -14.58
CA ARG A 183 -5.68 14.86 -15.10
C ARG A 183 -6.45 15.92 -14.33
N LEU A 184 -6.38 15.89 -12.98
CA LEU A 184 -7.07 16.86 -12.13
C LEU A 184 -6.51 18.29 -12.24
N GLU A 185 -5.25 18.44 -12.56
CA GLU A 185 -4.63 19.75 -12.85
C GLU A 185 -5.11 20.29 -14.20
N ALA A 186 -5.14 19.46 -15.23
CA ALA A 186 -5.63 19.82 -16.55
C ALA A 186 -7.12 20.18 -16.61
N GLU A 187 -7.94 19.69 -15.68
CA GLU A 187 -9.37 20.03 -15.58
C GLU A 187 -9.61 21.41 -14.90
N LYS A 188 -8.59 22.01 -14.29
CA LYS A 188 -8.67 23.32 -13.61
C LYS A 188 -8.32 24.49 -14.50
N ASP A 189 -7.63 24.23 -15.63
CA ASP A 189 -7.23 25.22 -16.65
C ASP A 189 -8.29 25.32 -17.75
#